data_eb16e8a354cef4c8bd14876f1a92bb33
#
_entry.id   eb16e8a354cef4c8bd14876f1a92bb33
#
_cell.length_a   1.000
_cell.length_b   1.000
_cell.length_c   1.000
_cell.angle_alpha   90.00
_cell.angle_beta   90.00
_cell.angle_gamma   90.00
#
_symmetry.space_group_name_H-M   'P 1'
#
loop_
_entity.id
_entity.type
_entity.pdbx_description
1 polymer ?
#
loop_
_entity_poly.entity_id
_entity_poly.type
_entity_poly.pdbx_seq_one_letter_code
_entity_poly.pdbx_strand_id
1 'polypeptide(L)'
;MPGCTACGLLLVSDVSNSTLIVPPDSSAQPRVAKSALEDAYAAAQQRVHQLQHHPEAWGYAGCTVECIETHISWLLLVGGHVYKFKKPLALDFLDFSTPALRLAACQEELRINRRTAPHMYLDVVGVEGDGSEARP
;
A
#
# COMPACT_ATOMS: atom_id res chain seq x y z
N MET A 1 13.11 26.36 -2.59
CA MET A 1 12.17 25.35 -2.07
C MET A 1 12.21 25.41 -0.57
N PRO A 2 11.12 25.82 0.05
CA PRO A 2 11.07 25.68 1.50
C PRO A 2 11.22 24.21 1.84
N GLY A 3 12.13 23.90 2.74
CA GLY A 3 12.44 22.55 3.13
C GLY A 3 11.18 21.83 3.60
N CYS A 4 10.92 20.66 3.05
CA CYS A 4 9.90 19.75 3.54
C CYS A 4 10.21 19.35 4.98
N THR A 5 9.53 19.98 5.91
CA THR A 5 9.75 19.75 7.34
C THR A 5 8.91 18.60 7.90
N ALA A 6 8.15 17.93 7.07
CA ALA A 6 7.30 16.82 7.49
C ALA A 6 7.68 15.56 6.72
N CYS A 7 8.62 14.81 7.26
CA CYS A 7 8.83 13.44 6.81
C CYS A 7 7.78 12.55 7.48
N GLY A 8 6.77 12.14 6.74
CA GLY A 8 5.69 11.30 7.23
C GLY A 8 5.55 10.03 6.42
N LEU A 9 5.22 8.93 7.08
CA LEU A 9 4.94 7.64 6.46
C LEU A 9 3.44 7.42 6.36
N LEU A 10 2.97 7.13 5.16
CA LEU A 10 1.61 6.73 4.86
C LEU A 10 1.59 5.26 4.43
N LEU A 11 0.75 4.48 5.08
CA LEU A 11 0.53 3.10 4.69
C LEU A 11 -0.58 3.06 3.65
N VAL A 12 -0.36 2.33 2.56
CA VAL A 12 -1.30 2.30 1.44
C VAL A 12 -1.98 0.94 1.35
N SER A 13 -3.29 0.97 1.23
CA SER A 13 -4.12 -0.20 1.04
C SER A 13 -4.89 -0.09 -0.29
N ASP A 14 -5.03 -1.22 -0.97
CA ASP A 14 -5.89 -1.32 -2.15
C ASP A 14 -7.36 -1.27 -1.76
N VAL A 15 -8.07 -0.28 -2.26
CA VAL A 15 -9.52 -0.14 -2.06
C VAL A 15 -10.29 -0.62 -3.30
N SER A 16 -9.62 -1.16 -4.29
CA SER A 16 -10.30 -1.66 -5.47
C SER A 16 -11.12 -2.91 -5.13
N ASN A 17 -12.42 -2.71 -5.10
CA ASN A 17 -13.46 -3.71 -4.89
C ASN A 17 -13.88 -3.92 -3.43
N SER A 18 -14.59 -2.95 -2.92
CA SER A 18 -15.15 -2.91 -1.57
C SER A 18 -16.40 -3.76 -1.35
N THR A 19 -16.60 -4.82 -2.11
CA THR A 19 -17.70 -5.76 -1.84
C THR A 19 -17.18 -7.00 -1.13
N LEU A 20 -16.35 -6.81 -0.13
CA LEU A 20 -15.97 -7.89 0.76
C LEU A 20 -16.91 -7.89 1.96
N ILE A 21 -18.04 -8.53 1.77
CA ILE A 21 -18.75 -9.13 2.89
C ILE A 21 -17.86 -10.27 3.35
N VAL A 22 -17.10 -10.03 4.40
CA VAL A 22 -16.39 -11.11 5.08
C VAL A 22 -17.44 -11.96 5.78
N PRO A 23 -17.69 -13.20 5.38
CA PRO A 23 -18.56 -14.07 6.16
C PRO A 23 -17.92 -14.31 7.53
N PRO A 24 -18.71 -14.31 8.60
CA PRO A 24 -18.21 -14.42 9.97
C PRO A 24 -17.65 -15.81 10.33
N ASP A 25 -17.53 -16.71 9.40
CA ASP A 25 -17.07 -18.07 9.63
C ASP A 25 -15.72 -18.30 8.93
N SER A 26 -14.66 -18.05 9.68
CA SER A 26 -13.28 -17.98 9.17
C SER A 26 -12.48 -19.26 9.43
N SER A 27 -13.09 -20.42 9.61
CA SER A 27 -12.35 -21.65 9.84
C SER A 27 -11.73 -22.27 8.59
N ALA A 28 -11.97 -21.70 7.40
CA ALA A 28 -11.30 -22.08 6.16
C ALA A 28 -11.24 -20.88 5.23
N GLN A 29 -10.22 -20.03 5.40
CA GLN A 29 -9.88 -19.11 4.32
C GLN A 29 -9.35 -19.94 3.15
N PRO A 30 -10.02 -19.91 1.98
CA PRO A 30 -9.46 -20.58 0.81
C PRO A 30 -8.12 -19.93 0.52
N ARG A 31 -7.08 -20.74 0.43
CA ARG A 31 -5.79 -20.27 -0.07
C ARG A 31 -6.04 -19.66 -1.43
N VAL A 32 -5.70 -18.39 -1.59
CA VAL A 32 -5.76 -17.73 -2.89
C VAL A 32 -4.95 -18.57 -3.86
N ALA A 33 -5.55 -18.93 -5.00
CA ALA A 33 -4.87 -19.71 -6.01
C ALA A 33 -3.58 -18.98 -6.41
N LYS A 34 -2.51 -19.74 -6.62
CA LYS A 34 -1.19 -19.19 -6.99
C LYS A 34 -1.27 -18.22 -8.18
N SER A 35 -2.05 -18.59 -9.20
CA SER A 35 -2.26 -17.75 -10.39
C SER A 35 -2.96 -16.42 -10.05
N ALA A 36 -3.97 -16.43 -9.17
CA ALA A 36 -4.65 -15.22 -8.73
C ALA A 36 -3.72 -14.31 -7.92
N LEU A 37 -2.83 -14.89 -7.13
CA LEU A 37 -1.83 -14.13 -6.37
C LEU A 37 -0.77 -13.50 -7.29
N GLU A 38 -0.33 -14.23 -8.31
CA GLU A 38 0.58 -13.70 -9.32
C GLU A 38 -0.04 -12.53 -10.10
N ASP A 39 -1.31 -12.63 -10.47
CA ASP A 39 -2.07 -11.57 -11.13
C ASP A 39 -2.22 -10.34 -10.21
N ALA A 40 -2.52 -10.56 -8.93
CA ALA A 40 -2.61 -9.49 -7.94
C ALA A 40 -1.26 -8.78 -7.75
N TYR A 41 -0.17 -9.53 -7.74
CA TYR A 41 1.18 -8.98 -7.65
C TYR A 41 1.50 -8.11 -8.87
N ALA A 42 1.25 -8.62 -10.07
CA ALA A 42 1.49 -7.88 -11.31
C ALA A 42 0.66 -6.59 -11.38
N ALA A 43 -0.61 -6.64 -10.99
CA ALA A 43 -1.48 -5.48 -10.95
C ALA A 43 -1.00 -4.44 -9.93
N ALA A 44 -0.58 -4.87 -8.75
CA ALA A 44 -0.03 -3.99 -7.73
C ALA A 44 1.29 -3.35 -8.17
N GLN A 45 2.17 -4.12 -8.78
CA GLN A 45 3.44 -3.62 -9.32
C GLN A 45 3.21 -2.58 -10.40
N GLN A 46 2.27 -2.81 -11.31
CA GLN A 46 1.90 -1.86 -12.35
C GLN A 46 1.36 -0.56 -11.75
N ARG A 47 0.52 -0.64 -10.72
CA ARG A 47 -0.02 0.53 -10.02
C ARG A 47 1.09 1.36 -9.38
N VAL A 48 2.01 0.72 -8.69
CA VAL A 48 3.18 1.40 -8.09
C VAL A 48 4.03 2.07 -9.16
N HIS A 49 4.27 1.39 -10.28
CA HIS A 49 4.99 1.94 -11.41
C HIS A 49 4.29 3.18 -12.00
N GLN A 50 2.98 3.15 -12.14
CA GLN A 50 2.19 4.28 -12.61
C GLN A 50 2.30 5.48 -11.67
N LEU A 51 2.14 5.26 -10.38
CA LEU A 51 2.29 6.32 -9.37
C LEU A 51 3.69 6.93 -9.40
N GLN A 52 4.72 6.12 -9.58
CA GLN A 52 6.09 6.59 -9.65
C GLN A 52 6.34 7.50 -10.87
N HIS A 53 5.76 7.17 -12.02
CA HIS A 53 6.02 7.88 -13.27
C HIS A 53 5.03 9.00 -13.57
N HIS A 54 3.93 9.08 -12.83
CA HIS A 54 2.88 10.08 -13.01
C HIS A 54 2.52 10.78 -11.69
N PRO A 55 3.49 11.48 -11.06
CA PRO A 55 3.25 12.16 -9.79
C PRO A 55 2.17 13.24 -9.90
N GLU A 56 1.98 13.83 -11.08
CA GLU A 56 0.94 14.82 -11.34
C GLU A 56 -0.47 14.29 -11.14
N ALA A 57 -0.68 12.99 -11.34
CA ALA A 57 -2.00 12.36 -11.22
C ALA A 57 -2.50 12.30 -9.76
N TRP A 58 -1.61 12.40 -8.79
CA TRP A 58 -1.95 12.28 -7.37
C TRP A 58 -1.41 13.43 -6.49
N GLY A 59 -1.24 14.60 -7.11
CA GLY A 59 -1.00 15.85 -6.38
C GLY A 59 0.47 16.21 -6.20
N TYR A 60 1.38 15.53 -6.88
CA TYR A 60 2.81 15.78 -6.78
C TYR A 60 3.44 16.27 -8.09
N ALA A 61 2.71 17.11 -8.82
CA ALA A 61 3.20 17.69 -10.06
C ALA A 61 4.58 18.36 -9.87
N GLY A 62 5.52 18.04 -10.74
CA GLY A 62 6.89 18.58 -10.69
C GLY A 62 7.80 17.90 -9.67
N CYS A 63 7.31 16.94 -8.91
CA CYS A 63 8.12 16.18 -7.96
C CYS A 63 8.72 14.94 -8.62
N THR A 64 9.90 14.54 -8.16
CA THR A 64 10.48 13.24 -8.48
C THR A 64 10.05 12.22 -7.44
N VAL A 65 9.62 11.06 -7.89
CA VAL A 65 9.24 9.93 -7.02
C VAL A 65 10.35 8.89 -7.04
N GLU A 66 10.94 8.64 -5.91
CA GLU A 66 11.90 7.56 -5.72
C GLU A 66 11.19 6.31 -5.23
N CYS A 67 11.48 5.17 -5.83
CA CYS A 67 10.93 3.88 -5.40
C CYS A 67 12.01 3.02 -4.77
N ILE A 68 11.77 2.61 -3.54
CA ILE A 68 12.60 1.62 -2.84
C ILE A 68 11.81 0.34 -2.73
N GLU A 69 12.39 -0.75 -3.20
CA GLU A 69 11.77 -2.07 -3.13
C GLU A 69 12.42 -2.91 -2.02
N THR A 70 11.58 -3.49 -1.19
CA THR A 70 11.97 -4.49 -0.19
C THR A 70 11.37 -5.84 -0.53
N HIS A 71 11.67 -6.89 0.25
CA HIS A 71 11.08 -8.21 0.03
C HIS A 71 9.55 -8.22 0.07
N ILE A 72 8.96 -7.38 0.92
CA ILE A 72 7.51 -7.42 1.21
C ILE A 72 6.76 -6.12 0.91
N SER A 73 7.46 -5.08 0.48
CA SER A 73 6.85 -3.77 0.26
C SER A 73 7.54 -2.99 -0.86
N TRP A 74 6.81 -2.03 -1.42
CA TRP A 74 7.38 -0.92 -2.20
C TRP A 74 7.19 0.37 -1.41
N LEU A 75 8.21 1.23 -1.40
CA LEU A 75 8.14 2.54 -0.78
C LEU A 75 8.32 3.61 -1.86
N LEU A 76 7.35 4.51 -1.97
CA LEU A 76 7.43 5.67 -2.84
C LEU A 76 7.74 6.90 -1.98
N LEU A 77 8.89 7.51 -2.25
CA LEU A 77 9.35 8.72 -1.57
C LEU A 77 9.06 9.93 -2.45
N VAL A 78 8.21 10.82 -2.00
CA VAL A 78 7.79 11.99 -2.78
C VAL A 78 7.36 13.12 -1.85
N GLY A 79 7.83 14.34 -2.14
CA GLY A 79 7.37 15.54 -1.47
C GLY A 79 7.50 15.52 0.07
N GLY A 80 8.49 14.85 0.63
CA GLY A 80 8.65 14.70 2.08
C GLY A 80 7.78 13.64 2.72
N HIS A 81 7.05 12.87 1.93
CA HIS A 81 6.23 11.76 2.38
C HIS A 81 6.78 10.43 1.86
N VAL A 82 6.49 9.36 2.59
CA VAL A 82 6.76 7.99 2.17
C VAL A 82 5.44 7.23 2.11
N TYR A 83 5.14 6.67 0.95
CA TYR A 83 3.97 5.82 0.75
C TYR A 83 4.41 4.37 0.68
N LYS A 84 3.99 3.58 1.64
CA LYS A 84 4.39 2.17 1.77
C LYS A 84 3.27 1.25 1.30
N PHE A 85 3.54 0.50 0.26
CA PHE A 85 2.65 -0.49 -0.34
C PHE A 85 3.09 -1.89 0.06
N LYS A 86 2.21 -2.67 0.65
CA LYS A 86 2.48 -4.07 0.95
C LYS A 86 2.30 -4.90 -0.31
N LYS A 87 3.27 -5.77 -0.60
CA LYS A 87 3.20 -6.67 -1.76
C LYS A 87 2.15 -7.77 -1.53
N PRO A 88 1.38 -8.15 -2.56
CA PRO A 88 0.50 -9.32 -2.49
C PRO A 88 1.34 -10.61 -2.46
N LEU A 89 1.68 -11.06 -1.27
CA LEU A 89 2.54 -12.23 -1.04
C LEU A 89 1.91 -13.14 0.02
N ALA A 90 2.18 -14.42 -0.11
CA ALA A 90 1.88 -15.42 0.91
C ALA A 90 3.18 -16.18 1.22
N LEU A 91 3.72 -15.95 2.40
CA LEU A 91 4.91 -16.60 2.93
C LEU A 91 4.52 -17.40 4.18
N ASP A 92 5.39 -18.30 4.63
CA ASP A 92 5.10 -19.15 5.80
C ASP A 92 4.80 -18.34 7.08
N PHE A 93 5.39 -17.16 7.22
CA PHE A 93 5.24 -16.28 8.38
C PHE A 93 4.43 -15.02 8.11
N LEU A 94 3.92 -14.84 6.88
CA LEU A 94 3.29 -13.59 6.45
C LEU A 94 2.27 -13.88 5.35
N ASP A 95 1.05 -13.40 5.54
CA ASP A 95 0.01 -13.51 4.52
C ASP A 95 -0.55 -12.12 4.16
N PHE A 96 -0.16 -11.63 2.99
CA PHE A 96 -0.67 -10.42 2.36
C PHE A 96 -1.41 -10.73 1.05
N SER A 97 -1.96 -11.93 0.92
CA SER A 97 -2.54 -12.43 -0.32
C SER A 97 -3.83 -11.71 -0.74
N THR A 98 -4.57 -11.17 0.21
CA THR A 98 -5.81 -10.45 -0.06
C THR A 98 -5.75 -8.98 0.31
N PRO A 99 -6.54 -8.10 -0.33
CA PRO A 99 -6.64 -6.71 0.07
C PRO A 99 -7.02 -6.52 1.53
N ALA A 100 -7.94 -7.34 2.04
CA ALA A 100 -8.38 -7.29 3.43
C ALA A 100 -7.23 -7.58 4.41
N LEU A 101 -6.40 -8.57 4.11
CA LEU A 101 -5.23 -8.90 4.92
C LEU A 101 -4.18 -7.78 4.88
N ARG A 102 -3.96 -7.19 3.72
CA ARG A 102 -3.06 -6.05 3.59
C ARG A 102 -3.56 -4.83 4.36
N LEU A 103 -4.85 -4.54 4.29
CA LEU A 103 -5.46 -3.44 5.06
C LEU A 103 -5.31 -3.68 6.56
N ALA A 104 -5.65 -4.87 7.03
CA ALA A 104 -5.51 -5.21 8.44
C ALA A 104 -4.06 -5.07 8.93
N ALA A 105 -3.10 -5.51 8.12
CA ALA A 105 -1.68 -5.36 8.43
C ALA A 105 -1.24 -3.89 8.47
N CYS A 106 -1.74 -3.05 7.57
CA CYS A 106 -1.47 -1.61 7.57
C CYS A 106 -2.04 -0.94 8.83
N GLN A 107 -3.25 -1.26 9.20
CA GLN A 107 -3.91 -0.72 10.40
C GLN A 107 -3.16 -1.13 11.66
N GLU A 108 -2.73 -2.38 11.75
CA GLU A 108 -1.97 -2.88 12.89
C GLU A 108 -0.58 -2.25 12.97
N GLU A 109 0.11 -2.11 11.85
CA GLU A 109 1.40 -1.41 11.79
C GLU A 109 1.26 0.04 12.26
N LEU A 110 0.23 0.75 11.79
CA LEU A 110 -0.06 2.11 12.24
C LEU A 110 -0.32 2.18 13.74
N ARG A 111 -1.16 1.26 14.25
CA ARG A 111 -1.53 1.20 15.67
C ARG A 111 -0.30 0.99 16.56
N ILE A 112 0.54 0.04 16.19
CA ILE A 112 1.73 -0.31 16.98
C ILE A 112 2.75 0.82 16.93
N ASN A 113 3.07 1.32 15.74
CA ASN A 113 4.15 2.28 15.58
C ASN A 113 3.79 3.70 16.04
N ARG A 114 2.51 4.07 16.07
CA ARG A 114 2.07 5.33 16.69
C ARG A 114 2.34 5.41 18.17
N ARG A 115 2.56 4.30 18.84
CA ARG A 115 2.90 4.27 20.28
C ARG A 115 4.29 4.85 20.54
N THR A 116 5.21 4.69 19.61
CA THR A 116 6.61 5.12 19.75
C THR A 116 7.00 6.23 18.78
N ALA A 117 6.35 6.31 17.63
CA ALA A 117 6.67 7.27 16.58
C ALA A 117 5.41 7.93 15.99
N PRO A 118 4.58 8.62 16.79
CA PRO A 118 3.31 9.18 16.32
C PRO A 118 3.49 10.26 15.24
N HIS A 119 4.63 10.93 15.21
CA HIS A 119 4.90 11.96 14.20
C HIS A 119 5.34 11.41 12.86
N MET A 120 5.78 10.16 12.81
CA MET A 120 6.23 9.51 11.59
C MET A 120 5.10 8.76 10.88
N TYR A 121 4.21 8.12 11.63
CA TYR A 121 3.11 7.30 11.09
C TYR A 121 1.84 8.13 10.98
N LEU A 122 1.58 8.67 9.79
CA LEU A 122 0.50 9.62 9.57
C LEU A 122 -0.85 8.95 9.48
N ASP A 123 -1.03 8.01 8.55
CA ASP A 123 -2.34 7.37 8.33
C ASP A 123 -2.22 6.14 7.44
N VAL A 124 -3.34 5.45 7.28
CA VAL A 124 -3.57 4.46 6.23
C VAL A 124 -4.45 5.11 5.17
N VAL A 125 -3.97 5.17 3.93
CA VAL A 125 -4.70 5.73 2.80
C VAL A 125 -5.05 4.66 1.79
N GLY A 126 -6.20 4.80 1.14
CA GLY A 126 -6.61 3.94 0.05
C GLY A 126 -6.05 4.42 -1.28
N VAL A 127 -5.76 3.49 -2.18
CA VAL A 127 -5.48 3.77 -3.58
C VAL A 127 -6.57 3.18 -4.43
N GLU A 128 -7.27 4.03 -5.16
CA GLU A 128 -8.33 3.64 -6.09
C GLU A 128 -7.81 3.67 -7.53
N GLY A 129 -8.42 2.86 -8.38
CA GLY A 129 -8.15 2.85 -9.80
C GLY A 129 -7.07 1.86 -10.25
N ASP A 130 -6.83 1.85 -11.54
CA ASP A 130 -5.89 0.96 -12.22
C ASP A 130 -4.46 1.53 -12.34
N GLY A 131 -4.17 2.58 -11.61
CA GLY A 131 -2.88 3.27 -11.67
C GLY A 131 -2.89 4.56 -12.48
N SER A 132 -3.78 4.71 -13.47
CA SER A 132 -3.95 5.97 -14.19
C SER A 132 -4.77 6.99 -13.40
N GLU A 133 -5.59 6.52 -12.48
CA GLU A 133 -6.43 7.32 -11.60
C GLU A 133 -6.17 7.06 -10.12
N ALA A 134 -5.04 6.46 -9.79
CA ALA A 134 -4.71 6.15 -8.41
C ALA A 134 -4.60 7.43 -7.58
N ARG A 135 -5.43 7.55 -6.57
CA ARG A 135 -5.41 8.65 -5.59
C ARG A 135 -5.30 8.07 -4.19
N PRO A 136 -4.38 8.59 -3.40
CA PRO A 136 -4.37 8.28 -1.98
C PRO A 136 -5.59 8.85 -1.28
#